data_3b37a7dfcf672b442e544db8518ba92b
#
_entry.id   3b37a7dfcf672b442e544db8518ba92b
#
_cell.length_a   1.000
_cell.length_b   1.000
_cell.length_c   1.000
_cell.angle_alpha   90.00
_cell.angle_beta   90.00
_cell.angle_gamma   90.00
#
_symmetry.space_group_name_H-M   'P 1'
#
loop_
_entity.id
_entity.type
_entity.pdbx_description
1 polymer ?
#
loop_
_entity_poly.entity_id
_entity_poly.type
_entity_poly.pdbx_seq_one_letter_code
_entity_poly.pdbx_strand_id
1 'polypeptide(L)'
;MSNKIFGELRTSYQIPDHIPIRLPEENETCYSRRTADVGMYDAMFAAGLRLPLTALHRQLADFLGLSVTQIAPNAWRTFIGAEIWWGRLSGGNRQLSLDEFFYCYRPHHIASSKGTYHFNAQDKNLRLVSDMPDSNRNWKSRYFFVEGTDWVCRQEEWTTMPHGYFDNTWAFVRDSGQSRQPWSSSFPW
;
A
#
# COMPACT_ATOMS: atom_id res chain seq x y z
N MET A 1 -22.95 -1.05 21.48
CA MET A 1 -21.56 -0.53 21.25
C MET A 1 -21.15 -0.63 19.77
N SER A 2 -21.42 -1.73 19.10
CA SER A 2 -20.98 -1.96 17.70
C SER A 2 -21.44 -0.86 16.71
N ASN A 3 -22.70 -0.47 16.71
CA ASN A 3 -23.25 0.49 15.73
C ASN A 3 -22.56 1.87 15.77
N LYS A 4 -22.13 2.33 16.95
CA LYS A 4 -21.42 3.61 17.09
C LYS A 4 -20.04 3.53 16.43
N ILE A 5 -19.29 2.44 16.67
CA ILE A 5 -17.95 2.22 16.10
C ILE A 5 -18.03 2.12 14.57
N PHE A 6 -19.03 1.41 14.03
CA PHE A 6 -19.25 1.34 12.58
C PHE A 6 -19.55 2.71 11.97
N GLY A 7 -20.40 3.50 12.61
CA GLY A 7 -20.70 4.85 12.17
C GLY A 7 -19.47 5.74 12.16
N GLU A 8 -18.64 5.66 13.21
CA GLU A 8 -17.39 6.41 13.29
C GLU A 8 -16.38 6.00 12.20
N LEU A 9 -16.20 4.70 11.95
CA LEU A 9 -15.31 4.21 10.89
C LEU A 9 -15.78 4.66 9.50
N ARG A 10 -17.09 4.49 9.19
CA ARG A 10 -17.64 4.90 7.91
C ARG A 10 -17.51 6.39 7.67
N THR A 11 -17.86 7.20 8.68
CA THR A 11 -17.79 8.66 8.57
C THR A 11 -16.34 9.14 8.46
N SER A 12 -15.43 8.62 9.31
CA SER A 12 -14.03 9.07 9.35
C SER A 12 -13.27 8.71 8.08
N TYR A 13 -13.56 7.56 7.49
CA TYR A 13 -12.81 7.05 6.33
C TYR A 13 -13.62 7.04 5.05
N GLN A 14 -14.83 7.58 5.07
CA GLN A 14 -15.72 7.66 3.91
C GLN A 14 -15.96 6.29 3.26
N ILE A 15 -16.11 5.25 4.09
CA ILE A 15 -16.38 3.90 3.59
C ILE A 15 -17.80 3.85 3.04
N PRO A 16 -18.01 3.52 1.75
CA PRO A 16 -19.31 3.43 1.14
C PRO A 16 -20.22 2.43 1.87
N ASP A 17 -21.53 2.77 1.97
CA ASP A 17 -22.49 1.96 2.71
C ASP A 17 -22.68 0.54 2.14
N HIS A 18 -22.49 0.39 0.82
CA HIS A 18 -22.59 -0.90 0.14
C HIS A 18 -21.43 -1.84 0.41
N ILE A 19 -20.34 -1.36 1.04
CA ILE A 19 -19.20 -2.21 1.44
C ILE A 19 -19.47 -2.73 2.84
N PRO A 20 -19.71 -4.03 3.04
CA PRO A 20 -19.90 -4.58 4.36
C PRO A 20 -18.59 -4.52 5.17
N ILE A 21 -18.70 -4.10 6.41
CA ILE A 21 -17.61 -4.11 7.37
C ILE A 21 -18.07 -4.80 8.65
N ARG A 22 -17.17 -5.51 9.31
CA ARG A 22 -17.42 -6.10 10.63
C ARG A 22 -16.26 -5.88 11.57
N LEU A 23 -16.55 -5.89 12.87
CA LEU A 23 -15.53 -5.88 13.90
C LEU A 23 -14.99 -7.31 14.13
N PRO A 24 -13.74 -7.43 14.61
CA PRO A 24 -13.18 -8.72 14.97
C PRO A 24 -14.01 -9.37 16.09
N GLU A 25 -14.14 -10.70 16.02
CA GLU A 25 -14.67 -11.52 17.11
C GLU A 25 -13.55 -11.89 18.10
N GLU A 26 -13.95 -12.48 19.20
CA GLU A 26 -13.00 -12.97 20.20
C GLU A 26 -12.02 -13.97 19.58
N ASN A 27 -10.73 -13.79 19.85
CA ASN A 27 -9.63 -14.59 19.31
C ASN A 27 -9.34 -14.42 17.79
N GLU A 28 -10.00 -13.52 17.08
CA GLU A 28 -9.59 -13.16 15.74
C GLU A 28 -8.37 -12.23 15.75
N THR A 29 -7.54 -12.39 14.74
CA THR A 29 -6.45 -11.48 14.40
C THR A 29 -6.74 -10.85 13.04
N CYS A 30 -6.07 -9.77 12.68
CA CYS A 30 -6.23 -9.15 11.35
C CYS A 30 -5.96 -10.14 10.19
N TYR A 31 -5.32 -11.25 10.48
CA TYR A 31 -4.97 -12.33 9.55
C TYR A 31 -5.91 -13.52 9.61
N SER A 32 -6.91 -13.50 10.49
CA SER A 32 -7.91 -14.55 10.55
C SER A 32 -8.68 -14.59 9.24
N ARG A 33 -8.81 -15.78 8.68
CA ARG A 33 -9.48 -15.97 7.40
C ARG A 33 -10.93 -16.39 7.61
N ARG A 34 -11.84 -15.62 7.04
CA ARG A 34 -13.17 -16.09 6.65
C ARG A 34 -13.28 -15.96 5.14
N THR A 35 -14.18 -16.70 4.52
CA THR A 35 -14.23 -16.97 3.08
C THR A 35 -14.24 -15.74 2.16
N ALA A 36 -14.59 -14.55 2.67
CA ALA A 36 -14.66 -13.32 1.88
C ALA A 36 -14.15 -12.08 2.61
N ASP A 37 -13.59 -12.23 3.82
CA ASP A 37 -13.19 -11.10 4.63
C ASP A 37 -11.69 -10.81 4.48
N VAL A 38 -11.37 -9.53 4.40
CA VAL A 38 -10.00 -9.02 4.48
C VAL A 38 -9.86 -8.13 5.72
N GLY A 39 -8.94 -8.48 6.60
CA GLY A 39 -8.61 -7.62 7.73
C GLY A 39 -7.90 -6.36 7.26
N MET A 40 -8.29 -5.21 7.78
CA MET A 40 -7.66 -3.93 7.49
C MET A 40 -7.38 -3.15 8.76
N TYR A 41 -6.18 -2.62 8.86
CA TYR A 41 -5.80 -1.80 10.00
C TYR A 41 -6.33 -0.37 9.86
N ASP A 42 -6.91 0.14 10.93
CA ASP A 42 -7.37 1.53 11.06
C ASP A 42 -6.31 2.55 10.59
N ALA A 43 -5.07 2.32 10.97
CA ALA A 43 -3.94 3.19 10.63
C ALA A 43 -3.64 3.29 9.12
N MET A 44 -4.08 2.34 8.28
CA MET A 44 -3.94 2.44 6.83
C MET A 44 -4.87 3.51 6.27
N PHE A 45 -6.08 3.61 6.81
CA PHE A 45 -7.05 4.65 6.44
C PHE A 45 -6.61 6.02 6.94
N ALA A 46 -6.04 6.08 8.14
CA ALA A 46 -5.39 7.30 8.65
C ALA A 46 -4.18 7.71 7.80
N ALA A 47 -3.55 6.76 7.10
CA ALA A 47 -2.49 7.02 6.12
C ALA A 47 -2.98 7.47 4.74
N GLY A 48 -4.30 7.49 4.51
CA GLY A 48 -4.90 7.96 3.27
C GLY A 48 -5.58 6.86 2.43
N LEU A 49 -5.44 5.57 2.78
CA LEU A 49 -6.11 4.49 2.06
C LEU A 49 -7.63 4.71 2.10
N ARG A 50 -8.30 4.40 1.00
CA ARG A 50 -9.76 4.51 0.86
C ARG A 50 -10.32 3.28 0.16
N LEU A 51 -11.60 3.02 0.39
CA LEU A 51 -12.36 1.95 -0.24
C LEU A 51 -13.40 2.53 -1.21
N PRO A 52 -13.64 1.83 -2.33
CA PRO A 52 -12.89 0.67 -2.82
C PRO A 52 -11.45 1.03 -3.21
N LEU A 53 -10.55 0.05 -3.17
CA LEU A 53 -9.18 0.27 -3.60
C LEU A 53 -9.14 0.68 -5.08
N THR A 54 -8.34 1.68 -5.42
CA THR A 54 -8.12 2.05 -6.83
C THR A 54 -7.44 0.92 -7.59
N ALA A 55 -7.53 0.94 -8.91
CA ALA A 55 -6.81 -0.03 -9.75
C ALA A 55 -5.30 -0.03 -9.45
N LEU A 56 -4.72 1.16 -9.25
CA LEU A 56 -3.29 1.31 -8.94
C LEU A 56 -2.92 0.71 -7.58
N HIS A 57 -3.77 0.88 -6.55
CA HIS A 57 -3.54 0.29 -5.23
C HIS A 57 -3.60 -1.24 -5.26
N ARG A 58 -4.50 -1.81 -6.05
CA ARG A 58 -4.56 -3.27 -6.26
C ARG A 58 -3.34 -3.77 -7.01
N GLN A 59 -2.98 -3.10 -8.11
CA GLN A 59 -1.78 -3.44 -8.88
C GLN A 59 -0.51 -3.41 -8.03
N LEU A 60 -0.39 -2.47 -7.08
CA LEU A 60 0.74 -2.44 -6.15
C LEU A 60 0.82 -3.71 -5.32
N ALA A 61 -0.28 -4.11 -4.69
CA ALA A 61 -0.31 -5.30 -3.85
C ALA A 61 -0.07 -6.57 -4.66
N ASP A 62 -0.70 -6.68 -5.84
CA ASP A 62 -0.51 -7.81 -6.77
C ASP A 62 0.93 -7.91 -7.28
N PHE A 63 1.52 -6.78 -7.66
CA PHE A 63 2.92 -6.72 -8.12
C PHE A 63 3.90 -7.17 -7.04
N LEU A 64 3.64 -6.79 -5.79
CA LEU A 64 4.46 -7.19 -4.66
C LEU A 64 4.17 -8.61 -4.18
N GLY A 65 3.09 -9.24 -4.63
CA GLY A 65 2.60 -10.52 -4.08
C GLY A 65 2.23 -10.41 -2.60
N LEU A 66 1.78 -9.25 -2.15
CA LEU A 66 1.46 -8.96 -0.76
C LEU A 66 -0.04 -8.72 -0.57
N SER A 67 -0.55 -9.16 0.56
CA SER A 67 -1.84 -8.66 1.04
C SER A 67 -1.72 -7.17 1.41
N VAL A 68 -2.80 -6.42 1.25
CA VAL A 68 -2.87 -5.00 1.67
C VAL A 68 -2.45 -4.79 3.12
N THR A 69 -2.70 -5.78 4.00
CA THR A 69 -2.33 -5.76 5.42
C THR A 69 -0.84 -5.91 5.68
N GLN A 70 -0.08 -6.39 4.70
CA GLN A 70 1.37 -6.51 4.77
C GLN A 70 2.09 -5.21 4.40
N ILE A 71 1.39 -4.28 3.79
CA ILE A 71 1.91 -2.96 3.45
C ILE A 71 1.65 -2.02 4.63
N ALA A 72 2.72 -1.57 5.28
CA ALA A 72 2.63 -0.73 6.48
C ALA A 72 1.91 0.59 6.21
N PRO A 73 1.29 1.23 7.23
CA PRO A 73 0.61 2.51 7.05
C PRO A 73 1.50 3.60 6.44
N ASN A 74 2.76 3.69 6.85
CA ASN A 74 3.69 4.64 6.24
C ASN A 74 4.04 4.30 4.79
N ALA A 75 4.03 3.02 4.41
CA ALA A 75 4.18 2.63 3.01
C ALA A 75 2.98 3.10 2.18
N TRP A 76 1.76 2.92 2.67
CA TRP A 76 0.56 3.46 2.03
C TRP A 76 0.63 4.99 1.92
N ARG A 77 1.06 5.68 2.98
CA ARG A 77 1.22 7.14 2.96
C ARG A 77 2.24 7.58 1.91
N THR A 78 3.36 6.87 1.80
CA THR A 78 4.37 7.14 0.77
C THR A 78 3.80 6.95 -0.64
N PHE A 79 3.11 5.84 -0.88
CA PHE A 79 2.56 5.51 -2.19
C PHE A 79 1.46 6.51 -2.62
N ILE A 80 0.49 6.75 -1.75
CA ILE A 80 -0.61 7.69 -1.99
C ILE A 80 -0.08 9.13 -2.12
N GLY A 81 0.89 9.50 -1.29
CA GLY A 81 1.55 10.80 -1.39
C GLY A 81 2.27 11.00 -2.72
N ALA A 82 2.96 9.97 -3.20
CA ALA A 82 3.61 9.97 -4.51
C ALA A 82 2.57 10.07 -5.64
N GLU A 83 1.46 9.34 -5.56
CA GLU A 83 0.36 9.39 -6.54
C GLU A 83 -0.23 10.82 -6.63
N ILE A 84 -0.54 11.43 -5.47
CA ILE A 84 -1.07 12.80 -5.41
C ILE A 84 -0.07 13.81 -5.99
N TRP A 85 1.20 13.68 -5.62
CA TRP A 85 2.25 14.56 -6.08
C TRP A 85 2.46 14.45 -7.59
N TRP A 86 2.49 13.21 -8.10
CA TRP A 86 2.61 12.93 -9.53
C TRP A 86 1.46 13.54 -10.35
N GLY A 87 0.24 13.38 -9.88
CA GLY A 87 -0.93 13.99 -10.49
C GLY A 87 -0.82 15.51 -10.55
N ARG A 88 -0.33 16.15 -9.48
CA ARG A 88 -0.13 17.62 -9.44
C ARG A 88 0.96 18.07 -10.42
N LEU A 89 2.11 17.40 -10.43
CA LEU A 89 3.22 17.74 -11.34
C LEU A 89 2.84 17.59 -12.82
N SER A 90 2.02 16.60 -13.14
CA SER A 90 1.55 16.37 -14.50
C SER A 90 0.34 17.23 -14.90
N GLY A 91 -0.11 18.14 -14.05
CA GLY A 91 -1.34 18.91 -14.27
C GLY A 91 -2.60 18.04 -14.39
N GLY A 92 -2.60 16.86 -13.76
CA GLY A 92 -3.68 15.88 -13.83
C GLY A 92 -3.70 15.01 -15.09
N ASN A 93 -2.74 15.21 -16.02
CA ASN A 93 -2.74 14.53 -17.30
C ASN A 93 -2.14 13.12 -17.28
N ARG A 94 -1.43 12.74 -16.23
CA ARG A 94 -0.77 11.45 -16.11
C ARG A 94 -1.00 10.86 -14.73
N GLN A 95 -1.28 9.57 -14.71
CA GLN A 95 -1.29 8.78 -13.48
C GLN A 95 0.12 8.24 -13.21
N LEU A 96 0.46 8.10 -11.92
CA LEU A 96 1.67 7.40 -11.49
C LEU A 96 1.60 5.95 -11.95
N SER A 97 2.66 5.45 -12.57
CA SER A 97 2.84 4.03 -12.84
C SER A 97 3.66 3.36 -11.73
N LEU A 98 3.57 2.01 -11.62
CA LEU A 98 4.41 1.26 -10.69
C LEU A 98 5.90 1.38 -11.05
N ASP A 99 6.24 1.41 -12.34
CA ASP A 99 7.62 1.57 -12.79
C ASP A 99 8.21 2.90 -12.31
N GLU A 100 7.45 4.00 -12.43
CA GLU A 100 7.85 5.31 -11.94
C GLU A 100 7.98 5.33 -10.41
N PHE A 101 7.06 4.70 -9.70
CA PHE A 101 7.13 4.59 -8.26
C PHE A 101 8.37 3.78 -7.82
N PHE A 102 8.58 2.61 -8.40
CA PHE A 102 9.72 1.74 -8.05
C PHE A 102 11.06 2.23 -8.59
N TYR A 103 11.07 3.18 -9.53
CA TYR A 103 12.26 3.94 -9.83
C TYR A 103 12.73 4.79 -8.64
N CYS A 104 11.79 5.33 -7.87
CA CYS A 104 12.10 6.18 -6.71
C CYS A 104 12.24 5.39 -5.40
N TYR A 105 11.49 4.31 -5.24
CA TYR A 105 11.36 3.59 -3.97
C TYR A 105 11.62 2.10 -4.10
N ARG A 106 12.06 1.50 -2.99
CA ARG A 106 12.18 0.04 -2.86
C ARG A 106 11.41 -0.45 -1.64
N PRO A 107 10.73 -1.61 -1.73
CA PRO A 107 10.14 -2.25 -0.57
C PRO A 107 11.22 -2.87 0.32
N HIS A 108 11.06 -2.69 1.61
CA HIS A 108 11.93 -3.27 2.64
C HIS A 108 11.09 -3.94 3.71
N HIS A 109 11.53 -5.11 4.14
CA HIS A 109 10.92 -5.81 5.25
C HIS A 109 11.16 -5.05 6.57
N ILE A 110 10.12 -4.96 7.39
CA ILE A 110 10.25 -4.37 8.74
C ILE A 110 10.67 -5.46 9.71
N ALA A 111 11.93 -5.43 10.15
CA ALA A 111 12.51 -6.47 11.02
C ALA A 111 11.71 -6.68 12.32
N SER A 112 11.19 -5.60 12.92
CA SER A 112 10.36 -5.65 14.14
C SER A 112 8.91 -6.10 13.91
N SER A 113 8.51 -6.33 12.65
CA SER A 113 7.12 -6.63 12.27
C SER A 113 7.10 -7.66 11.16
N LYS A 114 7.25 -8.94 11.52
CA LYS A 114 7.33 -10.06 10.58
C LYS A 114 6.22 -9.99 9.51
N GLY A 115 6.60 -10.16 8.26
CA GLY A 115 5.68 -10.16 7.11
C GLY A 115 5.15 -8.78 6.71
N THR A 116 5.70 -7.70 7.25
CA THR A 116 5.26 -6.34 6.95
C THR A 116 6.36 -5.57 6.22
N TYR A 117 5.95 -4.75 5.25
CA TYR A 117 6.86 -4.02 4.36
C TYR A 117 6.59 -2.52 4.38
N HIS A 118 7.66 -1.76 4.18
CA HIS A 118 7.62 -0.31 3.96
C HIS A 118 8.43 0.06 2.72
N PHE A 119 8.37 1.30 2.28
CA PHE A 119 9.13 1.80 1.14
C PHE A 119 10.23 2.75 1.60
N ASN A 120 11.46 2.52 1.12
CA ASN A 120 12.57 3.44 1.25
C ASN A 120 12.87 4.08 -0.09
N ALA A 121 13.18 5.37 -0.10
CA ALA A 121 13.70 6.02 -1.30
C ALA A 121 15.05 5.38 -1.67
N GLN A 122 15.25 5.10 -2.96
CA GLN A 122 16.50 4.55 -3.49
C GLN A 122 17.65 5.54 -3.35
N ASP A 123 17.34 6.81 -3.51
CA ASP A 123 18.23 7.94 -3.31
C ASP A 123 17.45 9.05 -2.60
N LYS A 124 18.14 9.83 -1.75
CA LYS A 124 17.52 10.96 -1.04
C LYS A 124 16.96 12.03 -2.00
N ASN A 125 17.56 12.17 -3.18
CA ASN A 125 17.13 13.11 -4.21
C ASN A 125 15.91 12.60 -5.01
N LEU A 126 15.57 11.31 -4.92
CA LEU A 126 14.39 10.69 -5.52
C LEU A 126 13.21 10.60 -4.55
N ARG A 127 13.34 11.16 -3.36
CA ARG A 127 12.29 11.13 -2.36
C ARG A 127 11.15 12.07 -2.75
N LEU A 128 10.04 11.50 -3.20
CA LEU A 128 8.85 12.27 -3.59
C LEU A 128 8.02 12.74 -2.38
N VAL A 129 8.12 12.06 -1.25
CA VAL A 129 7.35 12.34 -0.04
C VAL A 129 8.31 12.50 1.13
N SER A 130 8.26 13.65 1.82
CA SER A 130 9.06 13.99 3.00
C SER A 130 8.18 14.13 4.24
N ASP A 131 8.81 14.42 5.37
CA ASP A 131 8.15 14.73 6.65
C ASP A 131 7.17 13.65 7.13
N MET A 132 7.54 12.41 6.86
CA MET A 132 6.77 11.26 7.28
C MET A 132 6.91 11.05 8.79
N PRO A 133 5.86 10.60 9.47
CA PRO A 133 5.97 10.19 10.86
C PRO A 133 7.03 9.10 11.03
N ASP A 134 7.91 9.22 12.00
CA ASP A 134 9.00 8.28 12.27
C ASP A 134 8.50 6.87 12.52
N SER A 135 7.38 6.74 13.22
CA SER A 135 6.73 5.45 13.44
C SER A 135 5.23 5.60 13.70
N ASN A 136 4.46 4.62 13.25
CA ASN A 136 3.08 4.43 13.67
C ASN A 136 3.06 3.40 14.82
N ARG A 137 3.47 3.82 16.03
CA ARG A 137 3.44 2.91 17.19
C ARG A 137 2.04 2.34 17.37
N ASN A 138 1.97 1.05 17.69
CA ASN A 138 0.71 0.31 17.96
C ASN A 138 -0.31 0.31 16.80
N TRP A 139 0.12 0.55 15.57
CA TRP A 139 -0.78 0.60 14.42
C TRP A 139 -1.55 -0.71 14.16
N LYS A 140 -1.06 -1.84 14.67
CA LYS A 140 -1.72 -3.15 14.59
C LYS A 140 -2.80 -3.38 15.63
N SER A 141 -2.98 -2.46 16.59
CA SER A 141 -3.92 -2.65 17.71
C SER A 141 -5.38 -2.48 17.32
N ARG A 142 -5.66 -1.75 16.25
CA ARG A 142 -7.02 -1.49 15.76
C ARG A 142 -7.16 -1.96 14.33
N TYR A 143 -8.11 -2.84 14.10
CA TYR A 143 -8.43 -3.36 12.78
C TYR A 143 -9.91 -3.75 12.72
N PHE A 144 -10.41 -3.90 11.53
CA PHE A 144 -11.73 -4.38 11.21
C PHE A 144 -11.66 -5.22 9.94
N PHE A 145 -12.70 -5.97 9.67
CA PHE A 145 -12.80 -6.78 8.48
C PHE A 145 -13.68 -6.10 7.45
N VAL A 146 -13.31 -6.25 6.22
CA VAL A 146 -14.04 -5.75 5.06
C VAL A 146 -14.39 -6.94 4.18
N GLU A 147 -15.67 -7.13 3.93
CA GLU A 147 -16.14 -8.14 3.00
C GLU A 147 -16.03 -7.59 1.57
N GLY A 148 -15.52 -8.42 0.65
CA GLY A 148 -15.42 -8.01 -0.73
C GLY A 148 -14.71 -9.03 -1.59
N THR A 149 -15.10 -9.09 -2.85
CA THR A 149 -14.57 -10.05 -3.81
C THR A 149 -13.72 -9.38 -4.89
N ASP A 150 -14.21 -8.33 -5.54
CA ASP A 150 -13.63 -7.85 -6.80
C ASP A 150 -12.71 -6.64 -6.64
N TRP A 151 -12.73 -5.98 -5.48
CA TRP A 151 -12.03 -4.71 -5.23
C TRP A 151 -10.93 -4.81 -4.17
N VAL A 152 -10.82 -5.96 -3.52
CA VAL A 152 -9.75 -6.29 -2.57
C VAL A 152 -8.85 -7.33 -3.22
N CYS A 153 -7.55 -7.13 -3.17
CA CYS A 153 -6.58 -8.12 -3.58
C CYS A 153 -6.82 -9.42 -2.86
N ARG A 154 -6.78 -10.53 -3.58
CA ARG A 154 -6.89 -11.85 -2.98
C ARG A 154 -5.88 -11.95 -1.84
N GLN A 155 -6.37 -12.35 -0.70
CA GLN A 155 -5.54 -12.73 0.43
C GLN A 155 -4.92 -14.09 0.11
N GLU A 156 -3.93 -14.09 -0.75
CA GLU A 156 -3.11 -15.27 -0.93
C GLU A 156 -2.29 -15.51 0.33
N GLU A 157 -1.90 -16.76 0.54
CA GLU A 157 -1.18 -17.16 1.75
C GLU A 157 -0.03 -16.19 2.02
N TRP A 158 0.20 -15.90 3.31
CA TRP A 158 1.33 -15.09 3.78
C TRP A 158 2.63 -15.65 3.23
N THR A 159 2.85 -15.43 1.97
CA THR A 159 4.13 -15.69 1.36
C THR A 159 5.07 -14.58 1.80
N THR A 160 6.17 -14.97 2.42
CA THR A 160 7.38 -14.18 2.29
C THR A 160 7.49 -13.84 0.82
N MET A 161 7.73 -12.57 0.48
CA MET A 161 8.01 -12.19 -0.91
C MET A 161 8.86 -13.28 -1.55
N PRO A 162 8.55 -13.74 -2.78
CA PRO A 162 9.37 -14.74 -3.44
C PRO A 162 10.82 -14.31 -3.32
N HIS A 163 11.64 -15.13 -2.67
CA HIS A 163 13.06 -14.87 -2.54
C HIS A 163 13.63 -14.64 -3.94
N GLY A 164 14.13 -13.46 -4.23
CA GLY A 164 14.70 -13.09 -5.51
C GLY A 164 14.07 -11.86 -6.20
N TYR A 165 12.88 -11.41 -5.78
CA TYR A 165 12.28 -10.23 -6.41
C TYR A 165 12.90 -8.90 -5.97
N PHE A 166 13.56 -8.85 -4.81
CA PHE A 166 14.23 -7.66 -4.30
C PHE A 166 15.51 -8.06 -3.55
N ASP A 167 16.42 -8.69 -4.25
CA ASP A 167 17.79 -8.75 -3.76
C ASP A 167 18.49 -7.40 -4.01
N ASN A 168 19.65 -7.23 -3.40
CA ASN A 168 20.44 -6.00 -3.54
C ASN A 168 20.93 -5.74 -4.98
N THR A 169 20.59 -6.61 -5.94
CA THR A 169 20.95 -6.54 -7.35
C THR A 169 19.78 -6.09 -8.24
N TRP A 170 18.66 -5.66 -7.68
CA TRP A 170 17.57 -5.09 -8.45
C TRP A 170 18.00 -3.79 -9.13
N ALA A 171 18.87 -3.91 -10.08
CA ALA A 171 18.77 -3.12 -11.28
C ALA A 171 17.49 -3.58 -11.96
N PHE A 172 16.54 -2.70 -12.27
CA PHE A 172 15.39 -2.98 -13.12
C PHE A 172 15.72 -4.15 -14.02
N VAL A 173 14.89 -5.20 -14.06
CA VAL A 173 14.98 -6.19 -15.12
C VAL A 173 14.94 -5.38 -16.40
N ARG A 174 16.13 -5.03 -16.88
CA ARG A 174 16.31 -4.54 -18.22
C ARG A 174 15.84 -5.71 -19.06
N ASP A 175 14.66 -5.51 -19.63
CA ASP A 175 14.24 -6.38 -20.71
C ASP A 175 15.46 -6.50 -21.62
N SER A 176 16.00 -7.70 -21.74
CA SER A 176 17.24 -7.98 -22.42
C SER A 176 17.01 -7.68 -23.90
N GLY A 177 17.19 -6.45 -24.30
CA GLY A 177 17.08 -6.07 -25.69
C GLY A 177 16.87 -4.59 -26.00
N GLN A 178 16.48 -3.74 -25.07
CA GLN A 178 16.39 -2.31 -25.37
C GLN A 178 17.15 -1.50 -24.31
N SER A 179 18.26 -0.93 -24.72
CA SER A 179 18.94 0.15 -24.03
C SER A 179 17.99 1.36 -23.98
N ARG A 180 17.13 1.43 -22.96
CA ARG A 180 16.49 2.70 -22.66
C ARG A 180 17.57 3.63 -22.15
N GLN A 181 17.84 4.66 -22.92
CA GLN A 181 18.67 5.79 -22.53
C GLN A 181 18.24 6.26 -21.14
N PRO A 182 19.17 6.62 -20.24
CA PRO A 182 18.80 7.33 -19.03
C PRO A 182 17.94 8.52 -19.47
N TRP A 183 16.82 8.73 -18.78
CA TRP A 183 15.91 9.83 -19.00
C TRP A 183 16.73 11.09 -19.23
N SER A 184 16.74 11.56 -20.48
CA SER A 184 17.39 12.81 -20.81
C SER A 184 16.75 13.90 -19.96
N SER A 185 17.54 14.87 -19.58
CA SER A 185 17.28 16.04 -18.74
C SER A 185 16.16 16.98 -19.27
N SER A 186 15.07 16.42 -19.78
CA SER A 186 13.89 17.12 -20.26
C SER A 186 12.65 16.84 -19.38
N PHE A 187 12.83 16.71 -18.06
CA PHE A 187 11.75 16.97 -17.14
C PHE A 187 11.61 18.50 -17.07
N PRO A 188 10.48 19.07 -17.46
CA PRO A 188 10.21 20.47 -17.14
C PRO A 188 9.98 20.53 -15.63
N TRP A 189 10.92 21.06 -14.91
CA TRP A 189 10.78 21.56 -13.55
C TRP A 189 9.99 22.84 -13.56
#